data_6853143262faf04239e4f730af881bbe
#
_entry.id   6853143262faf04239e4f730af881bbe
#
_cell.length_a   1.000
_cell.length_b   1.000
_cell.length_c   1.000
_cell.angle_alpha   90.00
_cell.angle_beta   90.00
_cell.angle_gamma   90.00
#
_symmetry.space_group_name_H-M   'P 1'
#
loop_
_entity.id
_entity.type
_entity.pdbx_description
1 polymer ?
#
loop_
_entity_poly.entity_id
_entity_poly.type
_entity_poly.pdbx_seq_one_letter_code
_entity_poly.pdbx_strand_id
1 'polypeptide(L)'
;LYGRNVSLQTLDGVLCHNGEYEQRVFELSDMGSFDQFDQTVEDCIATGYSAIEHLRPMTLEGCVVRISDILAYVGRDRQDAIAAGLLSPDAFDDCRGGAYNSWILTHASIDIVEHSYGKPRIEMSEDLFEEIRRAKRENYEKIYSKGGIEGDSEAELREAFVKLYDRCLRDLNSGDESSYIFKHHISRIEQQLSYYC
;
A
#
# COMPACT_ATOMS: atom_id res chain seq x y z
N LEU A 1 20.24 -3.54 1.09
CA LEU A 1 19.96 -3.09 2.48
C LEU A 1 21.24 -3.22 3.34
N TYR A 2 22.33 -2.59 2.86
CA TYR A 2 23.64 -2.71 3.50
C TYR A 2 23.62 -2.13 4.93
N GLY A 3 23.99 -2.96 5.91
CA GLY A 3 24.25 -2.56 7.29
C GLY A 3 23.03 -2.41 8.21
N ARG A 4 21.82 -2.70 7.75
CA ARG A 4 20.63 -2.74 8.62
C ARG A 4 20.24 -4.18 8.85
N ASN A 5 20.23 -4.59 10.12
CA ASN A 5 19.83 -5.93 10.53
C ASN A 5 18.30 -6.04 10.52
N VAL A 6 17.70 -6.21 9.33
CA VAL A 6 16.26 -6.35 9.16
C VAL A 6 15.89 -7.82 9.32
N SER A 7 14.90 -8.10 10.17
CA SER A 7 14.44 -9.47 10.40
C SER A 7 13.68 -10.04 9.20
N LEU A 8 13.65 -11.36 9.09
CA LEU A 8 12.87 -12.05 8.06
C LEU A 8 11.39 -11.68 8.14
N GLN A 9 10.84 -11.59 9.34
CA GLN A 9 9.44 -11.20 9.60
C GLN A 9 9.12 -9.81 9.04
N THR A 10 10.04 -8.87 9.19
CA THR A 10 9.86 -7.52 8.65
C THR A 10 9.89 -7.51 7.13
N LEU A 11 10.81 -8.24 6.51
CA LEU A 11 10.90 -8.34 5.06
C LEU A 11 9.66 -9.04 4.48
N ASP A 12 9.22 -10.11 5.12
CA ASP A 12 8.00 -10.83 4.75
C ASP A 12 6.76 -9.92 4.86
N GLY A 13 6.61 -9.18 5.96
CA GLY A 13 5.52 -8.22 6.11
C GLY A 13 5.53 -7.14 5.03
N VAL A 14 6.72 -6.69 4.59
CA VAL A 14 6.86 -5.75 3.47
C VAL A 14 6.48 -6.41 2.14
N LEU A 15 6.90 -7.64 1.89
CA LEU A 15 6.56 -8.37 0.67
C LEU A 15 5.05 -8.64 0.56
N CYS A 16 4.44 -9.04 1.67
CA CYS A 16 3.06 -9.52 1.72
C CYS A 16 2.01 -8.42 2.00
N HIS A 17 2.40 -7.14 2.17
CA HIS A 17 1.47 -6.09 2.58
C HIS A 17 0.43 -5.75 1.52
N ASN A 18 0.71 -6.00 0.24
CA ASN A 18 -0.17 -5.63 -0.84
C ASN A 18 -1.56 -6.28 -0.70
N GLY A 19 -2.57 -5.44 -0.48
CA GLY A 19 -3.94 -5.82 -0.20
C GLY A 19 -4.86 -5.88 -1.41
N GLU A 20 -4.35 -6.00 -2.64
CA GLU A 20 -5.18 -6.06 -3.85
C GLU A 20 -6.14 -7.26 -3.81
N TYR A 21 -5.70 -8.37 -3.22
CA TYR A 21 -6.51 -9.57 -3.11
C TYR A 21 -7.35 -9.58 -1.86
N GLU A 22 -8.64 -9.56 -2.07
CA GLU A 22 -9.64 -9.57 -1.02
C GLU A 22 -9.73 -10.96 -0.39
N GLN A 23 -9.41 -11.02 0.89
CA GLN A 23 -9.53 -12.24 1.70
C GLN A 23 -10.28 -11.90 2.99
N ARG A 24 -11.22 -12.76 3.36
CA ARG A 24 -11.93 -12.64 4.64
C ARG A 24 -11.10 -13.17 5.80
N VAL A 25 -10.26 -14.17 5.54
CA VAL A 25 -9.44 -14.86 6.52
C VAL A 25 -7.98 -14.78 6.07
N PHE A 26 -7.13 -14.25 6.93
CA PHE A 26 -5.69 -14.15 6.71
C PHE A 26 -4.98 -15.21 7.55
N GLU A 27 -4.63 -16.30 6.91
CA GLU A 27 -3.86 -17.39 7.51
C GLU A 27 -2.36 -17.13 7.33
N LEU A 28 -1.55 -17.67 8.25
CA LEU A 28 -0.10 -17.56 8.21
C LEU A 28 0.49 -18.50 7.15
N SER A 29 1.63 -18.10 6.58
CA SER A 29 2.48 -18.99 5.80
C SER A 29 3.47 -19.74 6.69
N ASP A 30 3.99 -20.85 6.19
CA ASP A 30 5.03 -21.65 6.84
C ASP A 30 6.45 -21.20 6.46
N MET A 31 6.64 -19.94 6.04
CA MET A 31 7.95 -19.41 5.67
C MET A 31 8.87 -19.41 6.89
N GLY A 32 10.04 -20.07 6.79
CA GLY A 32 10.93 -20.25 7.93
C GLY A 32 12.38 -19.81 7.70
N SER A 33 12.76 -19.40 6.49
CA SER A 33 14.14 -19.03 6.17
C SER A 33 14.26 -17.91 5.16
N PHE A 34 15.42 -17.26 5.16
CA PHE A 34 15.76 -16.26 4.12
C PHE A 34 15.82 -16.86 2.72
N ASP A 35 16.29 -18.10 2.58
CA ASP A 35 16.34 -18.77 1.27
C ASP A 35 14.94 -18.96 0.67
N GLN A 36 13.95 -19.30 1.50
CA GLN A 36 12.55 -19.39 1.08
C GLN A 36 12.00 -18.02 0.71
N PHE A 37 12.35 -16.98 1.46
CA PHE A 37 11.96 -15.61 1.15
C PHE A 37 12.54 -15.16 -0.19
N ASP A 38 13.83 -15.36 -0.42
CA ASP A 38 14.49 -14.99 -1.68
C ASP A 38 13.88 -15.73 -2.86
N GLN A 39 13.57 -17.02 -2.72
CA GLN A 39 12.88 -17.79 -3.76
C GLN A 39 11.48 -17.23 -4.04
N THR A 40 10.74 -16.84 -3.01
CA THR A 40 9.41 -16.22 -3.17
C THR A 40 9.50 -14.89 -3.93
N VAL A 41 10.52 -14.09 -3.64
CA VAL A 41 10.76 -12.83 -4.37
C VAL A 41 11.09 -13.11 -5.85
N GLU A 42 11.95 -14.09 -6.12
CA GLU A 42 12.28 -14.50 -7.48
C GLU A 42 11.05 -14.99 -8.25
N ASP A 43 10.20 -15.78 -7.62
CA ASP A 43 8.94 -16.27 -8.20
C ASP A 43 7.99 -15.11 -8.52
N CYS A 44 7.86 -14.13 -7.63
CA CYS A 44 7.07 -12.92 -7.88
C CYS A 44 7.61 -12.10 -9.06
N ILE A 45 8.92 -11.98 -9.18
CA ILE A 45 9.56 -11.28 -10.32
C ILE A 45 9.32 -12.03 -11.63
N ALA A 46 9.43 -13.36 -11.60
CA ALA A 46 9.33 -14.20 -12.78
C ALA A 46 7.90 -14.35 -13.32
N THR A 47 6.91 -14.47 -12.43
CA THR A 47 5.52 -14.80 -12.77
C THR A 47 4.52 -13.67 -12.51
N GLY A 48 4.93 -12.62 -11.82
CA GLY A 48 4.10 -11.46 -11.54
C GLY A 48 2.84 -11.80 -10.73
N TYR A 49 1.68 -11.35 -11.20
CA TYR A 49 0.40 -11.47 -10.50
C TYR A 49 0.06 -12.89 -10.02
N SER A 50 0.42 -13.92 -10.76
CA SER A 50 0.09 -15.30 -10.40
C SER A 50 0.80 -15.81 -9.14
N ALA A 51 1.97 -15.25 -8.79
CA ALA A 51 2.63 -15.54 -7.52
C ALA A 51 2.17 -14.58 -6.41
N ILE A 52 1.99 -13.30 -6.75
CA ILE A 52 1.62 -12.25 -5.78
C ILE A 52 0.27 -12.55 -5.12
N GLU A 53 -0.71 -13.07 -5.86
CA GLU A 53 -2.03 -13.41 -5.31
C GLU A 53 -1.98 -14.51 -4.23
N HIS A 54 -0.93 -15.32 -4.22
CA HIS A 54 -0.76 -16.41 -3.26
C HIS A 54 0.12 -16.04 -2.06
N LEU A 55 0.65 -14.81 -2.03
CA LEU A 55 1.45 -14.35 -0.89
C LEU A 55 0.63 -14.36 0.40
N ARG A 56 1.22 -14.93 1.45
CA ARG A 56 0.65 -14.97 2.79
C ARG A 56 1.73 -14.57 3.80
N PRO A 57 1.44 -13.63 4.72
CA PRO A 57 2.39 -13.26 5.76
C PRO A 57 2.72 -14.43 6.69
N MET A 58 3.96 -14.50 7.15
CA MET A 58 4.39 -15.50 8.12
C MET A 58 4.02 -15.16 9.56
N THR A 59 3.57 -13.93 9.82
CA THR A 59 3.23 -13.45 11.17
C THR A 59 1.85 -12.81 11.22
N LEU A 60 1.23 -12.80 12.41
CA LEU A 60 -0.03 -12.10 12.64
C LEU A 60 0.12 -10.58 12.41
N GLU A 61 1.28 -10.02 12.76
CA GLU A 61 1.60 -8.61 12.49
C GLU A 61 1.62 -8.33 10.99
N GLY A 62 2.17 -9.20 10.17
CA GLY A 62 2.12 -9.11 8.71
C GLY A 62 0.70 -9.15 8.17
N CYS A 63 -0.16 -10.01 8.73
CA CYS A 63 -1.58 -10.06 8.40
C CYS A 63 -2.31 -8.76 8.78
N VAL A 64 -1.98 -8.18 9.94
CA VAL A 64 -2.53 -6.89 10.38
C VAL A 64 -2.08 -5.77 9.44
N VAL A 65 -0.82 -5.74 9.03
CA VAL A 65 -0.32 -4.74 8.04
C VAL A 65 -1.11 -4.86 6.74
N ARG A 66 -1.29 -6.06 6.22
CA ARG A 66 -2.02 -6.30 4.98
C ARG A 66 -3.48 -5.85 5.04
N ILE A 67 -4.21 -6.20 6.09
CA ILE A 67 -5.61 -5.77 6.24
C ILE A 67 -5.73 -4.26 6.46
N SER A 68 -4.76 -3.66 7.17
CA SER A 68 -4.71 -2.21 7.38
C SER A 68 -4.49 -1.45 6.08
N ASP A 69 -3.67 -1.98 5.17
CA ASP A 69 -3.46 -1.41 3.84
C ASP A 69 -4.78 -1.39 3.04
N ILE A 70 -5.52 -2.50 3.03
CA ILE A 70 -6.84 -2.58 2.38
C ILE A 70 -7.79 -1.49 2.92
N LEU A 71 -7.88 -1.39 4.24
CA LEU A 71 -8.83 -0.48 4.90
C LEU A 71 -8.44 0.98 4.75
N ALA A 72 -7.14 1.30 4.74
CA ALA A 72 -6.64 2.66 4.68
C ALA A 72 -7.06 3.38 3.39
N TYR A 73 -7.13 2.64 2.27
CA TYR A 73 -7.43 3.23 0.97
C TYR A 73 -8.93 3.34 0.68
N VAL A 74 -9.77 2.43 1.18
CA VAL A 74 -11.19 2.38 0.80
C VAL A 74 -11.92 3.69 1.05
N GLY A 75 -11.80 4.26 2.25
CA GLY A 75 -12.45 5.53 2.59
C GLY A 75 -11.63 6.76 2.17
N ARG A 76 -10.29 6.62 2.12
CA ARG A 76 -9.40 7.71 1.75
C ARG A 76 -9.56 8.12 0.30
N ASP A 77 -9.64 7.16 -0.61
CA ASP A 77 -9.86 7.42 -2.04
C ASP A 77 -11.14 8.20 -2.29
N ARG A 78 -12.23 7.90 -1.54
CA ARG A 78 -13.48 8.65 -1.61
C ARG A 78 -13.31 10.09 -1.19
N GLN A 79 -12.65 10.31 -0.05
CA GLN A 79 -12.38 11.67 0.45
C GLN A 79 -11.51 12.47 -0.50
N ASP A 80 -10.49 11.86 -1.07
CA ASP A 80 -9.58 12.53 -2.00
C ASP A 80 -10.29 12.86 -3.32
N ALA A 81 -11.15 11.98 -3.84
CA ALA A 81 -11.97 12.24 -5.03
C ALA A 81 -12.96 13.40 -4.81
N ILE A 82 -13.58 13.48 -3.63
CA ILE A 82 -14.47 14.58 -3.25
C ILE A 82 -13.67 15.88 -3.09
N ALA A 83 -12.54 15.84 -2.39
CA ALA A 83 -11.68 17.02 -2.18
C ALA A 83 -11.11 17.57 -3.49
N ALA A 84 -10.81 16.69 -4.44
CA ALA A 84 -10.39 17.07 -5.79
C ALA A 84 -11.53 17.60 -6.69
N GLY A 85 -12.78 17.55 -6.20
CA GLY A 85 -13.96 17.96 -6.98
C GLY A 85 -14.31 17.02 -8.14
N LEU A 86 -13.77 15.80 -8.13
CA LEU A 86 -14.06 14.77 -9.14
C LEU A 86 -15.45 14.16 -8.93
N LEU A 87 -15.87 14.02 -7.69
CA LEU A 87 -17.14 13.43 -7.31
C LEU A 87 -17.83 14.24 -6.21
N SER A 88 -19.18 14.18 -6.20
CA SER A 88 -20.00 14.73 -5.11
C SER A 88 -19.97 13.77 -3.89
N PRO A 89 -20.14 14.25 -2.65
CA PRO A 89 -20.32 13.40 -1.47
C PRO A 89 -21.45 12.38 -1.61
N ASP A 90 -22.51 12.73 -2.34
CA ASP A 90 -23.67 11.86 -2.58
C ASP A 90 -23.42 10.80 -3.67
N ALA A 91 -22.22 10.77 -4.23
CA ALA A 91 -21.88 9.82 -5.29
C ALA A 91 -21.69 8.39 -4.78
N PHE A 92 -21.45 8.20 -3.48
CA PHE A 92 -21.17 6.90 -2.87
C PHE A 92 -22.37 6.41 -2.05
N ASP A 93 -22.61 5.08 -2.10
CA ASP A 93 -23.62 4.47 -1.27
C ASP A 93 -23.32 4.68 0.23
N ASP A 94 -24.34 5.00 1.01
CA ASP A 94 -24.28 5.09 2.46
C ASP A 94 -24.21 3.68 3.09
N CYS A 95 -23.06 2.99 2.86
CA CYS A 95 -22.72 1.85 3.70
C CYS A 95 -22.51 2.33 5.15
N ARG A 96 -22.42 1.42 6.12
CA ARG A 96 -22.19 1.74 7.56
C ARG A 96 -21.06 2.73 7.82
N GLY A 97 -20.17 2.94 6.85
CA GLY A 97 -19.07 3.93 6.89
C GLY A 97 -19.32 5.21 6.08
N GLY A 98 -20.27 5.22 5.15
CA GLY A 98 -20.50 6.34 4.23
C GLY A 98 -19.24 6.82 3.51
N ALA A 99 -19.12 8.12 3.33
CA ALA A 99 -17.91 8.77 2.78
C ALA A 99 -16.83 9.04 3.86
N TYR A 100 -17.10 8.72 5.14
CA TYR A 100 -16.19 9.05 6.24
C TYR A 100 -15.23 7.91 6.55
N ASN A 101 -13.99 8.10 6.18
CA ASN A 101 -12.90 7.13 6.42
C ASN A 101 -12.78 6.71 7.90
N SER A 102 -12.94 7.63 8.85
CA SER A 102 -12.86 7.34 10.29
C SER A 102 -13.91 6.34 10.78
N TRP A 103 -15.11 6.36 10.20
CA TRP A 103 -16.18 5.43 10.54
C TRP A 103 -15.88 4.03 10.01
N ILE A 104 -15.45 3.95 8.76
CA ILE A 104 -15.03 2.67 8.15
C ILE A 104 -13.92 2.03 9.00
N LEU A 105 -12.87 2.80 9.34
CA LEU A 105 -11.75 2.30 10.14
C LEU A 105 -12.18 1.86 11.54
N THR A 106 -13.07 2.61 12.21
CA THR A 106 -13.53 2.27 13.56
C THR A 106 -14.35 0.98 13.55
N HIS A 107 -15.33 0.87 12.66
CA HIS A 107 -16.16 -0.34 12.56
C HIS A 107 -15.37 -1.57 12.16
N ALA A 108 -14.50 -1.43 11.16
CA ALA A 108 -13.66 -2.53 10.71
C ALA A 108 -12.69 -2.99 11.81
N SER A 109 -12.08 -2.07 12.55
CA SER A 109 -11.18 -2.42 13.64
C SER A 109 -11.89 -3.21 14.75
N ILE A 110 -13.09 -2.82 15.13
CA ILE A 110 -13.89 -3.52 16.15
C ILE A 110 -14.23 -4.92 15.64
N ASP A 111 -14.79 -5.04 14.45
CA ASP A 111 -15.19 -6.32 13.86
C ASP A 111 -13.99 -7.29 13.76
N ILE A 112 -12.86 -6.82 13.24
CA ILE A 112 -11.66 -7.65 13.09
C ILE A 112 -11.14 -8.12 14.45
N VAL A 113 -11.11 -7.26 15.46
CA VAL A 113 -10.67 -7.63 16.80
C VAL A 113 -11.62 -8.68 17.40
N GLU A 114 -12.92 -8.50 17.32
CA GLU A 114 -13.93 -9.44 17.83
C GLU A 114 -13.83 -10.81 17.17
N HIS A 115 -13.57 -10.84 15.86
CA HIS A 115 -13.50 -12.10 15.10
C HIS A 115 -12.13 -12.79 15.19
N SER A 116 -11.06 -12.04 15.45
CA SER A 116 -9.69 -12.56 15.50
C SER A 116 -9.21 -12.93 16.90
N TYR A 117 -9.79 -12.33 17.95
CA TYR A 117 -9.29 -12.48 19.32
C TYR A 117 -9.20 -13.95 19.77
N GLY A 118 -8.01 -14.35 20.21
CA GLY A 118 -7.73 -15.72 20.66
C GLY A 118 -7.57 -16.74 19.53
N LYS A 119 -7.51 -16.33 18.27
CA LYS A 119 -7.28 -17.21 17.11
C LYS A 119 -5.87 -17.02 16.54
N PRO A 120 -5.27 -18.06 15.93
CA PRO A 120 -3.97 -17.96 15.27
C PRO A 120 -4.07 -17.40 13.84
N ARG A 121 -5.01 -16.51 13.59
CA ARG A 121 -5.27 -15.87 12.29
C ARG A 121 -5.99 -14.54 12.47
N ILE A 122 -5.94 -13.71 11.47
CA ILE A 122 -6.75 -12.49 11.41
C ILE A 122 -7.95 -12.76 10.49
N GLU A 123 -9.15 -12.44 10.96
CA GLU A 123 -10.36 -12.60 10.16
C GLU A 123 -11.38 -11.49 10.46
N MET A 124 -12.24 -11.25 9.50
CA MET A 124 -13.38 -10.33 9.63
C MET A 124 -14.68 -11.09 9.45
N SER A 125 -15.79 -10.48 9.88
CA SER A 125 -17.12 -11.02 9.61
C SER A 125 -17.42 -11.09 8.10
N GLU A 126 -18.36 -11.92 7.73
CA GLU A 126 -18.84 -11.98 6.33
C GLU A 126 -19.45 -10.65 5.89
N ASP A 127 -20.23 -10.01 6.79
CA ASP A 127 -20.87 -8.73 6.52
C ASP A 127 -19.86 -7.64 6.22
N LEU A 128 -18.79 -7.52 7.02
CA LEU A 128 -17.72 -6.55 6.79
C LEU A 128 -16.97 -6.84 5.48
N PHE A 129 -16.69 -8.12 5.22
CA PHE A 129 -16.00 -8.52 4.00
C PHE A 129 -16.77 -8.12 2.74
N GLU A 130 -18.07 -8.39 2.69
CA GLU A 130 -18.91 -8.01 1.55
C GLU A 130 -19.06 -6.48 1.44
N GLU A 131 -19.07 -5.78 2.57
CA GLU A 131 -19.09 -4.32 2.57
C GLU A 131 -17.82 -3.72 1.98
N ILE A 132 -16.64 -4.21 2.37
CA ILE A 132 -15.35 -3.78 1.82
C ILE A 132 -15.27 -4.09 0.31
N ARG A 133 -15.68 -5.29 -0.11
CA ARG A 133 -15.71 -5.68 -1.53
C ARG A 133 -16.58 -4.74 -2.35
N ARG A 134 -17.78 -4.44 -1.85
CA ARG A 134 -18.70 -3.52 -2.51
C ARG A 134 -18.08 -2.12 -2.61
N ALA A 135 -17.50 -1.62 -1.52
CA ALA A 135 -16.86 -0.31 -1.47
C ALA A 135 -15.65 -0.20 -2.43
N LYS A 136 -14.81 -1.23 -2.51
CA LYS A 136 -13.69 -1.29 -3.47
C LYS A 136 -14.19 -1.29 -4.92
N ARG A 137 -15.21 -2.08 -5.22
CA ARG A 137 -15.81 -2.12 -6.56
C ARG A 137 -16.38 -0.76 -6.96
N GLU A 138 -17.10 -0.12 -6.04
CA GLU A 138 -17.65 1.21 -6.26
C GLU A 138 -16.55 2.26 -6.48
N ASN A 139 -15.47 2.23 -5.70
CA ASN A 139 -14.31 3.08 -5.91
C ASN A 139 -13.68 2.83 -7.29
N TYR A 140 -13.52 1.57 -7.68
CA TYR A 140 -13.00 1.24 -9.00
C TYR A 140 -13.88 1.83 -10.12
N GLU A 141 -15.19 1.62 -10.06
CA GLU A 141 -16.14 2.09 -11.09
C GLU A 141 -16.27 3.62 -11.14
N LYS A 142 -16.22 4.29 -9.99
CA LYS A 142 -16.49 5.73 -9.91
C LYS A 142 -15.24 6.60 -9.95
N ILE A 143 -14.12 6.11 -9.44
CA ILE A 143 -12.87 6.86 -9.34
C ILE A 143 -11.90 6.41 -10.43
N TYR A 144 -11.53 5.12 -10.43
CA TYR A 144 -10.43 4.64 -11.25
C TYR A 144 -10.81 4.40 -12.72
N SER A 145 -12.00 3.83 -12.99
CA SER A 145 -12.42 3.55 -14.37
C SER A 145 -12.76 4.81 -15.17
N LYS A 146 -13.14 5.89 -14.48
CA LYS A 146 -13.49 7.18 -15.10
C LYS A 146 -12.36 8.20 -15.08
N GLY A 147 -11.37 7.99 -14.22
CA GLY A 147 -10.24 8.90 -14.01
C GLY A 147 -8.98 8.49 -14.74
N GLY A 148 -9.05 7.54 -15.65
CA GLY A 148 -7.93 7.23 -16.52
C GLY A 148 -7.47 8.53 -17.21
N ILE A 149 -6.23 8.91 -16.97
CA ILE A 149 -5.59 10.02 -17.71
C ILE A 149 -5.60 9.58 -19.16
N GLU A 150 -6.58 10.08 -19.93
CA GLU A 150 -6.76 9.66 -21.31
C GLU A 150 -5.62 10.21 -22.21
N GLY A 151 -4.96 9.29 -22.92
CA GLY A 151 -4.18 9.59 -24.11
C GLY A 151 -2.97 10.49 -23.87
N ASP A 152 -3.03 11.71 -24.41
CA ASP A 152 -1.91 12.65 -24.45
C ASP A 152 -1.39 13.03 -23.05
N SER A 153 -2.26 13.11 -22.04
CA SER A 153 -1.89 13.45 -20.66
C SER A 153 -1.04 12.37 -19.99
N GLU A 154 -1.22 11.09 -20.31
CA GLU A 154 -0.37 10.00 -19.76
C GLU A 154 1.05 10.08 -20.33
N ALA A 155 1.16 10.35 -21.63
CA ALA A 155 2.45 10.51 -22.29
C ALA A 155 3.21 11.74 -21.76
N GLU A 156 2.53 12.86 -21.57
CA GLU A 156 3.11 14.08 -20.99
C GLU A 156 3.55 13.87 -19.54
N LEU A 157 2.74 13.17 -18.73
CA LEU A 157 3.08 12.86 -17.35
C LEU A 157 4.29 11.93 -17.28
N ARG A 158 4.33 10.89 -18.11
CA ARG A 158 5.48 9.98 -18.21
C ARG A 158 6.74 10.73 -18.61
N GLU A 159 6.65 11.62 -19.60
CA GLU A 159 7.77 12.44 -20.05
C GLU A 159 8.28 13.37 -18.94
N ALA A 160 7.37 13.98 -18.18
CA ALA A 160 7.71 14.82 -17.04
C ALA A 160 8.45 14.03 -15.94
N PHE A 161 7.99 12.82 -15.61
CA PHE A 161 8.67 11.94 -14.66
C PHE A 161 10.06 11.52 -15.13
N VAL A 162 10.20 11.13 -16.40
CA VAL A 162 11.51 10.76 -16.98
C VAL A 162 12.47 11.94 -16.91
N LYS A 163 12.02 13.14 -17.32
CA LYS A 163 12.83 14.37 -17.26
C LYS A 163 13.27 14.69 -15.83
N LEU A 164 12.35 14.58 -14.88
CA LEU A 164 12.64 14.82 -13.45
C LEU A 164 13.66 13.80 -12.93
N TYR A 165 13.46 12.52 -13.20
CA TYR A 165 14.36 11.46 -12.79
C TYR A 165 15.77 11.66 -13.37
N ASP A 166 15.88 11.88 -14.68
CA ASP A 166 17.15 12.12 -15.37
C ASP A 166 17.85 13.37 -14.85
N ARG A 167 17.10 14.40 -14.48
CA ARG A 167 17.66 15.61 -13.87
C ARG A 167 18.24 15.30 -12.50
N CYS A 168 17.50 14.64 -11.62
CA CYS A 168 17.96 14.25 -10.31
C CYS A 168 19.20 13.34 -10.40
N LEU A 169 19.18 12.37 -11.31
CA LEU A 169 20.30 11.45 -11.52
C LEU A 169 21.57 12.17 -12.01
N ARG A 170 21.44 13.10 -12.93
CA ARG A 170 22.57 13.93 -13.40
C ARG A 170 23.14 14.77 -12.27
N ASP A 171 22.30 15.46 -11.50
CA ASP A 171 22.71 16.30 -10.40
C ASP A 171 23.43 15.48 -9.32
N LEU A 172 22.95 14.27 -9.01
CA LEU A 172 23.61 13.34 -8.10
C LEU A 172 24.98 12.87 -8.62
N ASN A 173 25.04 12.46 -9.88
CA ASN A 173 26.28 11.95 -10.49
C ASN A 173 27.34 13.05 -10.68
N SER A 174 26.92 14.29 -10.89
CA SER A 174 27.84 15.43 -11.01
C SER A 174 28.34 15.99 -9.68
N GLY A 175 27.69 15.61 -8.57
CA GLY A 175 27.98 16.16 -7.25
C GLY A 175 27.64 17.65 -7.13
N ASP A 176 26.66 18.14 -7.90
CA ASP A 176 26.27 19.55 -7.89
C ASP A 176 25.53 19.93 -6.59
N GLU A 177 26.29 20.39 -5.60
CA GLU A 177 25.76 20.83 -4.31
C GLU A 177 24.79 22.03 -4.43
N SER A 178 24.81 22.76 -5.55
CA SER A 178 23.88 23.84 -5.81
C SER A 178 22.51 23.39 -6.27
N SER A 179 22.38 22.13 -6.69
CA SER A 179 21.14 21.54 -7.21
C SER A 179 20.05 21.40 -6.14
N TYR A 180 18.81 21.29 -6.59
CA TYR A 180 17.66 21.11 -5.70
C TYR A 180 17.78 19.85 -4.83
N ILE A 181 18.21 18.72 -5.44
CA ILE A 181 18.30 17.45 -4.72
C ILE A 181 19.34 17.50 -3.58
N PHE A 182 20.48 18.14 -3.81
CA PHE A 182 21.50 18.32 -2.77
C PHE A 182 21.02 19.25 -1.66
N LYS A 183 20.50 20.44 -2.00
CA LYS A 183 20.04 21.42 -1.02
C LYS A 183 18.89 20.93 -0.13
N HIS A 184 17.95 20.20 -0.70
CA HIS A 184 16.71 19.87 0.00
C HIS A 184 16.65 18.44 0.53
N HIS A 185 17.49 17.54 0.01
CA HIS A 185 17.46 16.14 0.40
C HIS A 185 18.81 15.65 0.95
N ILE A 186 19.90 15.74 0.20
CA ILE A 186 21.17 15.15 0.60
C ILE A 186 21.75 15.84 1.83
N SER A 187 21.83 17.17 1.86
CA SER A 187 22.33 17.92 3.01
C SER A 187 21.53 17.70 4.29
N ARG A 188 20.22 17.43 4.18
CA ARG A 188 19.38 17.07 5.32
C ARG A 188 19.66 15.65 5.85
N ILE A 189 19.93 14.71 4.96
CA ILE A 189 20.30 13.33 5.33
C ILE A 189 21.64 13.33 6.05
N GLU A 190 22.61 14.07 5.58
CA GLU A 190 23.91 14.22 6.23
C GLU A 190 23.80 14.86 7.62
N GLN A 191 22.99 15.89 7.77
CA GLN A 191 22.70 16.49 9.07
C GLN A 191 22.02 15.50 10.04
N GLN A 192 21.06 14.70 9.56
CA GLN A 192 20.40 13.69 10.40
C GLN A 192 21.37 12.58 10.81
N LEU A 193 22.21 12.10 9.88
CA LEU A 193 23.20 11.07 10.19
C LEU A 193 24.24 11.56 11.21
N SER A 194 24.63 12.83 11.19
CA SER A 194 25.55 13.41 12.19
C SER A 194 24.99 13.50 13.60
N TYR A 195 23.66 13.39 13.77
CA TYR A 195 23.02 13.32 15.11
C TYR A 195 23.03 11.91 15.71
N TYR A 196 23.30 10.87 14.92
CA TYR A 196 23.28 9.47 15.35
C TYR A 196 24.68 8.81 15.38
N CYS A 197 25.72 9.57 15.03
CA CYS A 197 27.13 9.21 15.19
C CYS A 197 27.78 9.97 16.33
#